data_c71a43ada9e1544eae2537ba443661c1
#
_entry.id   c71a43ada9e1544eae2537ba443661c1
#
_cell.length_a   1.000
_cell.length_b   1.000
_cell.length_c   1.000
_cell.angle_alpha   90.00
_cell.angle_beta   90.00
_cell.angle_gamma   90.00
#
_symmetry.space_group_name_H-M   'P 1'
#
loop_
_entity.id
_entity.type
_entity.pdbx_description
1 polymer ?
#
loop_
_entity_poly.entity_id
_entity_poly.type
_entity_poly.pdbx_seq_one_letter_code
_entity_poly.pdbx_strand_id
1 'polypeptide(L)'
;MIEPRLNYVSCPGFAASSTPATWNDPPPAADSGQMPSHRMAYWEWNGTGNPDHPHVVLCVHGLTRQGRDFDTLARALCRHVRVICPDVVGRGHSDWLADASGYQIPVYAGDMLALLAHLHQQAPLETLDWVGTSMGGLIGMAVCGHPDLPLPVPVRRLVLNDVGPALEWDALERIGQYLGAPVRFASVEEGAAALWTTSSSFGPHTPDQWLELSRPMLRRPADSDSWVMHYDPALAGPFRSLQREAAQESEA
;
A
#
# COMPACT_ATOMS: atom_id res chain seq x y z
N MET A 1 20.97 -0.69 15.52
CA MET A 1 20.09 -1.16 14.41
C MET A 1 19.71 0.09 13.62
N ILE A 2 19.59 0.03 12.30
CA ILE A 2 19.08 1.17 11.50
C ILE A 2 17.57 1.17 11.65
N GLU A 3 17.02 2.28 12.11
CA GLU A 3 15.58 2.48 12.24
C GLU A 3 15.06 3.34 11.08
N PRO A 4 13.82 3.11 10.62
CA PRO A 4 13.26 3.91 9.55
C PRO A 4 12.89 5.30 10.01
N ARG A 5 12.88 6.24 9.09
CA ARG A 5 12.34 7.58 9.29
C ARG A 5 10.96 7.67 8.66
N LEU A 6 9.98 8.11 9.43
CA LEU A 6 8.63 8.42 8.93
C LEU A 6 8.64 9.79 8.26
N ASN A 7 8.16 9.85 7.04
CA ASN A 7 8.03 11.06 6.22
C ASN A 7 6.63 11.12 5.61
N TYR A 8 6.29 12.25 4.98
CA TYR A 8 5.00 12.46 4.35
C TYR A 8 5.17 13.14 3.00
N VAL A 9 4.30 12.81 2.06
CA VAL A 9 4.14 13.48 0.78
C VAL A 9 2.69 13.90 0.60
N SER A 10 2.47 15.06 -0.03
CA SER A 10 1.14 15.48 -0.46
C SER A 10 0.82 14.81 -1.80
N CYS A 11 -0.30 14.12 -1.85
CA CYS A 11 -0.81 13.47 -3.04
C CYS A 11 -1.99 14.25 -3.61
N PRO A 12 -2.18 14.24 -4.96
CA PRO A 12 -3.33 14.89 -5.58
C PRO A 12 -4.63 14.25 -5.13
N GLY A 13 -5.68 15.04 -5.01
CA GLY A 13 -7.03 14.49 -4.85
C GLY A 13 -7.49 13.77 -6.12
N PHE A 14 -8.59 13.03 -6.01
CA PHE A 14 -9.22 12.40 -7.16
C PHE A 14 -10.64 12.95 -7.37
N ALA A 15 -11.10 12.98 -8.63
CA ALA A 15 -12.50 13.25 -8.94
C ALA A 15 -13.29 11.95 -8.80
N ALA A 16 -14.36 11.97 -8.00
CA ALA A 16 -15.32 10.88 -8.06
C ALA A 16 -15.86 10.78 -9.50
N SER A 17 -15.57 9.68 -10.18
CA SER A 17 -16.15 9.36 -11.48
C SER A 17 -17.46 8.64 -11.27
N SER A 18 -18.46 8.95 -12.12
CA SER A 18 -19.71 8.18 -12.15
C SER A 18 -19.50 6.73 -12.64
N THR A 19 -18.33 6.44 -13.20
CA THR A 19 -17.93 5.10 -13.64
C THR A 19 -16.78 4.64 -12.77
N PRO A 20 -16.83 3.42 -12.19
CA PRO A 20 -15.69 2.86 -11.48
C PRO A 20 -14.46 2.82 -12.38
N ALA A 21 -13.33 3.29 -11.89
CA ALA A 21 -12.08 3.22 -12.65
C ALA A 21 -11.61 1.75 -12.72
N THR A 22 -11.22 1.33 -13.89
CA THR A 22 -10.62 0.00 -14.08
C THR A 22 -9.12 0.06 -13.78
N TRP A 23 -8.49 -1.07 -13.52
CA TRP A 23 -7.04 -1.14 -13.29
C TRP A 23 -6.21 -0.72 -14.53
N ASN A 24 -6.86 -0.67 -15.72
CA ASN A 24 -6.29 -0.22 -16.99
C ASN A 24 -6.41 1.30 -17.21
N ASP A 25 -7.19 2.00 -16.38
CA ASP A 25 -7.33 3.43 -16.57
C ASP A 25 -6.07 4.15 -16.11
N PRO A 26 -5.64 5.21 -16.81
CA PRO A 26 -4.51 6.01 -16.38
C PRO A 26 -4.84 6.67 -15.03
N PRO A 27 -3.84 6.87 -14.15
CA PRO A 27 -4.05 7.62 -12.92
C PRO A 27 -4.59 9.01 -13.23
N PRO A 28 -5.43 9.59 -12.35
CA PRO A 28 -5.99 10.92 -12.55
C PRO A 28 -4.87 11.96 -12.75
N ALA A 29 -5.06 12.86 -13.70
CA ALA A 29 -4.09 13.92 -13.95
C ALA A 29 -3.93 14.80 -12.70
N ALA A 30 -2.70 15.19 -12.39
CA ALA A 30 -2.35 15.96 -11.20
C ALA A 30 -2.93 17.40 -11.17
N ASP A 31 -3.57 17.84 -12.24
CA ASP A 31 -3.98 19.25 -12.42
C ASP A 31 -5.50 19.42 -12.53
N SER A 32 -6.20 19.07 -11.46
CA SER A 32 -7.57 19.57 -11.28
C SER A 32 -7.62 20.41 -10.00
N GLY A 33 -7.33 21.69 -10.13
CA GLY A 33 -7.09 22.67 -9.07
C GLY A 33 -8.20 22.90 -8.03
N GLN A 34 -9.02 21.91 -7.71
CA GLN A 34 -10.09 21.97 -6.72
C GLN A 34 -10.33 20.69 -5.93
N MET A 35 -9.45 19.69 -6.01
CA MET A 35 -9.64 18.43 -5.30
C MET A 35 -8.94 18.45 -3.95
N PRO A 36 -9.58 17.98 -2.87
CA PRO A 36 -8.91 17.89 -1.58
C PRO A 36 -7.73 16.92 -1.67
N SER A 37 -6.50 17.46 -1.57
CA SER A 37 -5.29 16.67 -1.47
C SER A 37 -5.30 15.85 -0.17
N HIS A 38 -4.59 14.75 -0.16
CA HIS A 38 -4.36 13.95 1.04
C HIS A 38 -2.87 13.74 1.26
N ARG A 39 -2.49 13.35 2.48
CA ARG A 39 -1.11 13.05 2.80
C ARG A 39 -0.91 11.54 2.80
N MET A 40 0.13 11.10 2.11
CA MET A 40 0.60 9.74 2.20
C MET A 40 1.88 9.68 3.05
N ALA A 41 1.90 8.82 4.04
CA ALA A 41 3.06 8.51 4.86
C ALA A 41 3.98 7.53 4.11
N TYR A 42 5.29 7.63 4.34
CA TYR A 42 6.24 6.63 3.89
C TYR A 42 7.41 6.49 4.87
N TRP A 43 7.88 5.27 5.01
CA TRP A 43 9.02 4.91 5.82
C TRP A 43 10.27 4.82 4.95
N GLU A 44 11.33 5.50 5.35
CA GLU A 44 12.60 5.49 4.65
C GLU A 44 13.66 4.78 5.49
N TRP A 45 14.27 3.79 4.89
CA TRP A 45 15.42 3.08 5.41
C TRP A 45 16.64 3.46 4.57
N ASN A 46 17.62 4.13 5.15
CA ASN A 46 18.86 4.51 4.48
C ASN A 46 20.05 4.35 5.42
N GLY A 47 20.83 3.32 5.21
CA GLY A 47 22.06 3.02 5.93
C GLY A 47 23.29 3.02 5.04
N THR A 48 23.18 3.62 3.83
CA THR A 48 24.26 3.66 2.83
C THR A 48 25.41 4.61 3.21
N GLY A 49 25.18 5.51 4.16
CA GLY A 49 26.07 6.62 4.47
C GLY A 49 25.92 7.83 3.53
N ASN A 50 25.09 7.70 2.49
CA ASN A 50 24.72 8.79 1.59
C ASN A 50 23.21 9.06 1.71
N PRO A 51 22.77 10.19 2.28
CA PRO A 51 21.35 10.52 2.39
C PRO A 51 20.67 10.61 1.02
N ASP A 52 21.41 11.00 -0.01
CA ASP A 52 20.93 11.22 -1.36
C ASP A 52 21.29 10.05 -2.30
N HIS A 53 21.38 8.83 -1.76
CA HIS A 53 21.75 7.66 -2.57
C HIS A 53 20.77 7.46 -3.73
N PRO A 54 21.24 7.41 -5.01
CA PRO A 54 20.40 7.53 -6.19
C PRO A 54 19.62 6.27 -6.55
N HIS A 55 19.92 5.14 -5.92
CA HIS A 55 19.20 3.89 -6.13
C HIS A 55 18.11 3.71 -5.04
N VAL A 56 16.86 3.66 -5.47
CA VAL A 56 15.70 3.44 -4.59
C VAL A 56 15.07 2.09 -4.89
N VAL A 57 14.71 1.38 -3.83
CA VAL A 57 13.79 0.23 -3.85
C VAL A 57 12.48 0.67 -3.21
N LEU A 58 11.42 0.75 -4.01
CA LEU A 58 10.06 1.06 -3.53
C LEU A 58 9.35 -0.24 -3.18
N CYS A 59 8.94 -0.39 -1.91
CA CYS A 59 8.26 -1.57 -1.40
C CYS A 59 6.80 -1.24 -1.07
N VAL A 60 5.86 -1.77 -1.85
CA VAL A 60 4.42 -1.45 -1.73
C VAL A 60 3.64 -2.66 -1.23
N HIS A 61 2.89 -2.45 -0.15
CA HIS A 61 2.23 -3.49 0.63
C HIS A 61 0.89 -3.98 0.05
N GLY A 62 0.35 -5.06 0.62
CA GLY A 62 -0.97 -5.61 0.30
C GLY A 62 -2.14 -4.80 0.86
N LEU A 63 -3.36 -5.18 0.50
CA LEU A 63 -4.61 -4.42 0.68
C LEU A 63 -4.82 -3.87 2.10
N THR A 64 -4.69 -4.70 3.13
CA THR A 64 -4.94 -4.34 4.54
C THR A 64 -3.67 -4.13 5.35
N ARG A 65 -2.53 -4.13 4.66
CA ARG A 65 -1.20 -4.02 5.27
C ARG A 65 -0.69 -2.58 5.24
N GLN A 66 0.58 -2.37 5.57
CA GLN A 66 1.25 -1.07 5.53
C GLN A 66 2.76 -1.21 5.30
N GLY A 67 3.48 -0.10 5.17
CA GLY A 67 4.92 -0.08 4.82
C GLY A 67 5.82 -0.86 5.76
N ARG A 68 5.45 -0.99 7.05
CA ARG A 68 6.23 -1.74 8.05
C ARG A 68 6.25 -3.26 7.83
N ASP A 69 5.45 -3.79 6.89
CA ASP A 69 5.56 -5.19 6.43
C ASP A 69 6.93 -5.51 5.86
N PHE A 70 7.60 -4.51 5.34
CA PHE A 70 8.91 -4.66 4.70
C PHE A 70 10.10 -4.44 5.64
N ASP A 71 9.89 -4.30 6.95
CA ASP A 71 10.96 -3.99 7.91
C ASP A 71 12.16 -4.94 7.79
N THR A 72 11.91 -6.23 7.69
CA THR A 72 12.98 -7.25 7.57
C THR A 72 13.73 -7.13 6.25
N LEU A 73 13.01 -6.97 5.14
CA LEU A 73 13.61 -6.77 3.81
C LEU A 73 14.37 -5.44 3.76
N ALA A 74 13.77 -4.37 4.28
CA ALA A 74 14.37 -3.05 4.29
C ALA A 74 15.66 -3.00 5.11
N ARG A 75 15.68 -3.64 6.28
CA ARG A 75 16.92 -3.78 7.09
C ARG A 75 18.02 -4.52 6.35
N ALA A 76 17.69 -5.52 5.54
CA ALA A 76 18.67 -6.27 4.76
C ALA A 76 19.25 -5.44 3.61
N LEU A 77 18.43 -4.62 2.94
CA LEU A 77 18.81 -3.87 1.74
C LEU A 77 19.40 -2.48 2.03
N CYS A 78 18.98 -1.83 3.12
CA CYS A 78 19.22 -0.40 3.36
C CYS A 78 20.69 0.02 3.47
N ARG A 79 21.62 -0.91 3.61
CA ARG A 79 23.07 -0.62 3.57
C ARG A 79 23.60 -0.39 2.15
N HIS A 80 22.83 -0.77 1.14
CA HIS A 80 23.27 -0.72 -0.27
C HIS A 80 22.39 0.21 -1.11
N VAL A 81 21.15 0.46 -0.68
CA VAL A 81 20.15 1.26 -1.40
C VAL A 81 19.26 2.01 -0.42
N ARG A 82 18.55 3.03 -0.88
CA ARG A 82 17.44 3.63 -0.14
C ARG A 82 16.21 2.74 -0.30
N VAL A 83 15.60 2.33 0.79
CA VAL A 83 14.35 1.56 0.75
C VAL A 83 13.21 2.45 1.22
N ILE A 84 12.20 2.59 0.38
CA ILE A 84 11.03 3.44 0.61
C ILE A 84 9.80 2.53 0.70
N CYS A 85 9.11 2.60 1.83
CA CYS A 85 7.94 1.76 2.12
C CYS A 85 6.74 2.68 2.42
N PRO A 86 5.91 3.07 1.43
CA PRO A 86 4.73 3.88 1.67
C PRO A 86 3.68 3.11 2.46
N ASP A 87 2.92 3.86 3.26
CA ASP A 87 1.60 3.45 3.72
C ASP A 87 0.59 3.94 2.68
N VAL A 88 0.08 3.07 1.82
CA VAL A 88 -0.90 3.47 0.78
C VAL A 88 -2.10 4.12 1.45
N VAL A 89 -2.66 5.18 0.85
CA VAL A 89 -3.75 5.97 1.42
C VAL A 89 -4.86 5.09 2.03
N GLY A 90 -5.33 5.46 3.22
CA GLY A 90 -6.28 4.68 4.01
C GLY A 90 -5.63 3.62 4.91
N ARG A 91 -4.28 3.50 4.95
CA ARG A 91 -3.57 2.52 5.78
C ARG A 91 -2.46 3.23 6.58
N GLY A 92 -2.09 2.59 7.69
CA GLY A 92 -0.99 3.07 8.52
C GLY A 92 -1.12 4.53 8.94
N HIS A 93 -0.10 5.31 8.69
CA HIS A 93 -0.03 6.73 9.04
C HIS A 93 -0.51 7.69 7.93
N SER A 94 -0.97 7.15 6.79
CA SER A 94 -1.56 7.95 5.71
C SER A 94 -2.96 8.42 6.08
N ASP A 95 -3.38 9.52 5.47
CA ASP A 95 -4.74 10.05 5.62
C ASP A 95 -5.77 9.03 5.11
N TRP A 96 -6.98 9.13 5.61
CA TRP A 96 -8.15 8.41 5.11
C TRP A 96 -8.88 9.31 4.11
N LEU A 97 -9.40 8.71 3.04
CA LEU A 97 -10.16 9.47 2.05
C LEU A 97 -11.55 9.81 2.56
N ALA A 98 -11.98 11.05 2.33
CA ALA A 98 -13.35 11.46 2.65
C ALA A 98 -14.40 10.74 1.78
N ASP A 99 -14.03 10.41 0.54
CA ASP A 99 -14.83 9.60 -0.37
C ASP A 99 -14.14 8.24 -0.60
N ALA A 100 -14.75 7.19 -0.08
CA ALA A 100 -14.24 5.83 -0.16
C ALA A 100 -14.15 5.30 -1.59
N SER A 101 -14.88 5.88 -2.56
CA SER A 101 -14.79 5.49 -3.97
C SER A 101 -13.38 5.71 -4.56
N GLY A 102 -12.55 6.53 -3.90
CA GLY A 102 -11.15 6.74 -4.25
C GLY A 102 -10.20 5.60 -3.87
N TYR A 103 -10.64 4.62 -3.13
CA TYR A 103 -9.80 3.45 -2.81
C TYR A 103 -9.68 2.50 -3.99
N GLN A 104 -8.94 2.91 -5.03
CA GLN A 104 -8.80 2.24 -6.32
C GLN A 104 -7.37 2.27 -6.82
N ILE A 105 -6.98 1.29 -7.64
CA ILE A 105 -5.62 1.17 -8.18
C ILE A 105 -5.15 2.43 -8.92
N PRO A 106 -5.94 3.10 -9.79
CA PRO A 106 -5.49 4.32 -10.47
C PRO A 106 -5.13 5.46 -9.50
N VAL A 107 -5.89 5.63 -8.41
CA VAL A 107 -5.59 6.63 -7.37
C VAL A 107 -4.28 6.28 -6.66
N TYR A 108 -4.11 5.00 -6.26
CA TYR A 108 -2.86 4.53 -5.64
C TYR A 108 -1.65 4.69 -6.56
N ALA A 109 -1.82 4.43 -7.86
CA ALA A 109 -0.76 4.66 -8.84
C ALA A 109 -0.39 6.15 -8.92
N GLY A 110 -1.38 7.04 -8.93
CA GLY A 110 -1.16 8.50 -8.85
C GLY A 110 -0.38 8.92 -7.60
N ASP A 111 -0.71 8.34 -6.44
CA ASP A 111 0.02 8.58 -5.19
C ASP A 111 1.48 8.13 -5.27
N MET A 112 1.74 6.97 -5.90
CA MET A 112 3.12 6.49 -6.11
C MET A 112 3.90 7.41 -7.04
N LEU A 113 3.27 7.94 -8.09
CA LEU A 113 3.92 8.93 -8.97
C LEU A 113 4.26 10.22 -8.21
N ALA A 114 3.34 10.72 -7.37
CA ALA A 114 3.60 11.88 -6.52
C ALA A 114 4.78 11.63 -5.55
N LEU A 115 4.83 10.45 -4.93
CA LEU A 115 5.94 10.05 -4.06
C LEU A 115 7.27 10.01 -4.83
N LEU A 116 7.31 9.37 -5.99
CA LEU A 116 8.53 9.26 -6.80
C LEU A 116 9.02 10.62 -7.29
N ALA A 117 8.11 11.49 -7.72
CA ALA A 117 8.44 12.86 -8.08
C ALA A 117 9.00 13.65 -6.89
N HIS A 118 8.38 13.53 -5.71
CA HIS A 118 8.85 14.15 -4.47
C HIS A 118 10.27 13.68 -4.09
N LEU A 119 10.52 12.40 -4.12
CA LEU A 119 11.84 11.83 -3.83
C LEU A 119 12.90 12.31 -4.82
N HIS A 120 12.56 12.36 -6.11
CA HIS A 120 13.46 12.82 -7.17
C HIS A 120 13.78 14.32 -7.06
N GLN A 121 12.82 15.14 -6.59
CA GLN A 121 13.05 16.57 -6.32
C GLN A 121 13.97 16.78 -5.11
N GLN A 122 13.89 15.94 -4.10
CA GLN A 122 14.79 16.01 -2.94
C GLN A 122 16.22 15.57 -3.29
N ALA A 123 16.34 14.46 -3.99
CA ALA A 123 17.61 13.89 -4.44
C ALA A 123 17.37 13.11 -5.74
N PRO A 124 18.10 13.41 -6.85
CA PRO A 124 17.89 12.77 -8.13
C PRO A 124 17.95 11.24 -8.04
N LEU A 125 16.89 10.57 -8.49
CA LEU A 125 16.85 9.12 -8.65
C LEU A 125 17.53 8.75 -9.97
N GLU A 126 18.38 7.72 -9.96
CA GLU A 126 19.02 7.15 -11.15
C GLU A 126 18.57 5.72 -11.40
N THR A 127 18.16 5.02 -10.35
CA THR A 127 17.72 3.64 -10.42
C THR A 127 16.51 3.42 -9.51
N LEU A 128 15.47 2.83 -10.08
CA LEU A 128 14.25 2.46 -9.36
C LEU A 128 13.97 0.98 -9.52
N ASP A 129 13.92 0.25 -8.42
CA ASP A 129 13.38 -1.10 -8.34
C ASP A 129 12.08 -1.08 -7.54
N TRP A 130 11.13 -1.96 -7.87
CA TRP A 130 9.83 -2.05 -7.22
C TRP A 130 9.61 -3.46 -6.66
N VAL A 131 9.19 -3.54 -5.41
CA VAL A 131 8.72 -4.79 -4.77
C VAL A 131 7.28 -4.57 -4.36
N GLY A 132 6.36 -5.28 -5.00
CA GLY A 132 4.93 -5.17 -4.70
C GLY A 132 4.35 -6.48 -4.19
N THR A 133 3.71 -6.43 -3.02
CA THR A 133 2.97 -7.58 -2.48
C THR A 133 1.49 -7.42 -2.77
N SER A 134 0.86 -8.43 -3.40
CA SER A 134 -0.58 -8.44 -3.69
C SER A 134 -1.01 -7.12 -4.35
N MET A 135 -1.87 -6.31 -3.72
CA MET A 135 -2.27 -4.98 -4.21
C MET A 135 -1.06 -4.11 -4.63
N GLY A 136 0.04 -4.13 -3.90
CA GLY A 136 1.25 -3.38 -4.25
C GLY A 136 1.89 -3.83 -5.56
N GLY A 137 1.72 -5.11 -5.91
CA GLY A 137 2.10 -5.65 -7.22
C GLY A 137 1.16 -5.19 -8.33
N LEU A 138 -0.16 -5.12 -8.07
CA LEU A 138 -1.15 -4.57 -9.02
C LEU A 138 -0.85 -3.11 -9.34
N ILE A 139 -0.55 -2.30 -8.32
CA ILE A 139 -0.14 -0.90 -8.50
C ILE A 139 1.13 -0.82 -9.35
N GLY A 140 2.13 -1.67 -9.07
CA GLY A 140 3.37 -1.74 -9.84
C GLY A 140 3.15 -2.14 -11.30
N MET A 141 2.27 -3.11 -11.57
CA MET A 141 1.89 -3.50 -12.93
C MET A 141 1.16 -2.36 -13.66
N ALA A 142 0.23 -1.66 -12.99
CA ALA A 142 -0.46 -0.51 -13.56
C ALA A 142 0.54 0.60 -13.94
N VAL A 143 1.47 0.93 -13.05
CA VAL A 143 2.51 1.95 -13.30
C VAL A 143 3.44 1.54 -14.45
N CYS A 144 3.88 0.28 -14.50
CA CYS A 144 4.78 -0.21 -15.56
C CYS A 144 4.07 -0.39 -16.90
N GLY A 145 2.76 -0.66 -16.90
CA GLY A 145 1.96 -0.91 -18.09
C GLY A 145 1.56 0.35 -18.86
N HIS A 146 1.70 1.54 -18.28
CA HIS A 146 1.38 2.81 -18.92
C HIS A 146 2.66 3.59 -19.27
N PRO A 147 3.15 3.51 -20.51
CA PRO A 147 4.44 4.08 -20.90
C PRO A 147 4.50 5.61 -20.82
N ASP A 148 3.36 6.28 -20.86
CA ASP A 148 3.27 7.75 -20.86
C ASP A 148 3.19 8.36 -19.45
N LEU A 149 3.28 7.56 -18.39
CA LEU A 149 3.28 8.07 -17.02
C LEU A 149 4.55 8.85 -16.72
N PRO A 150 4.44 9.99 -15.97
CA PRO A 150 5.57 10.88 -15.69
C PRO A 150 6.50 10.30 -14.59
N LEU A 151 7.07 9.14 -14.82
CA LEU A 151 8.09 8.55 -13.94
C LEU A 151 9.39 9.35 -14.06
N PRO A 152 10.04 9.73 -12.94
CA PRO A 152 11.34 10.39 -12.99
C PRO A 152 12.43 9.49 -13.59
N VAL A 153 12.33 8.19 -13.39
CA VAL A 153 13.15 7.13 -14.00
C VAL A 153 12.30 5.89 -14.22
N PRO A 154 12.56 5.09 -15.26
CA PRO A 154 11.83 3.85 -15.48
C PRO A 154 12.04 2.86 -14.34
N VAL A 155 11.03 2.04 -14.05
CA VAL A 155 11.15 0.90 -13.15
C VAL A 155 12.07 -0.15 -13.82
N ARG A 156 13.25 -0.37 -13.25
CA ARG A 156 14.24 -1.31 -13.80
C ARG A 156 13.85 -2.77 -13.53
N ARG A 157 13.32 -3.04 -12.34
CA ARG A 157 12.89 -4.38 -11.91
C ARG A 157 11.58 -4.25 -11.15
N LEU A 158 10.62 -5.11 -11.50
CA LEU A 158 9.36 -5.28 -10.79
C LEU A 158 9.33 -6.69 -10.19
N VAL A 159 9.34 -6.78 -8.87
CA VAL A 159 9.13 -8.03 -8.13
C VAL A 159 7.67 -8.10 -7.72
N LEU A 160 6.97 -9.12 -8.20
CA LEU A 160 5.59 -9.44 -7.84
C LEU A 160 5.60 -10.55 -6.79
N ASN A 161 5.12 -10.24 -5.61
CA ASN A 161 4.98 -11.18 -4.51
C ASN A 161 3.49 -11.47 -4.28
N ASP A 162 3.12 -12.74 -4.39
CA ASP A 162 1.76 -13.24 -4.15
C ASP A 162 0.69 -12.55 -5.02
N VAL A 163 1.02 -12.28 -6.28
CA VAL A 163 0.09 -11.73 -7.28
C VAL A 163 0.62 -11.94 -8.69
N GLY A 164 -0.30 -12.07 -9.63
CA GLY A 164 -0.05 -12.12 -11.08
C GLY A 164 -1.00 -11.20 -11.84
N PRO A 165 -0.95 -11.20 -13.18
CA PRO A 165 -1.84 -10.40 -14.02
C PRO A 165 -3.29 -10.92 -14.03
N ALA A 166 -3.53 -12.15 -13.59
CA ALA A 166 -4.86 -12.72 -13.38
C ALA A 166 -5.12 -12.85 -11.87
N LEU A 167 -6.32 -12.46 -11.45
CA LEU A 167 -6.74 -12.56 -10.06
C LEU A 167 -7.66 -13.76 -9.89
N GLU A 168 -7.36 -14.59 -8.89
CA GLU A 168 -8.19 -15.73 -8.52
C GLU A 168 -9.44 -15.25 -7.76
N TRP A 169 -10.62 -15.57 -8.28
CA TRP A 169 -11.88 -15.14 -7.69
C TRP A 169 -12.05 -15.61 -6.24
N ASP A 170 -11.74 -16.86 -5.95
CA ASP A 170 -11.83 -17.44 -4.60
C ASP A 170 -10.97 -16.66 -3.58
N ALA A 171 -9.83 -16.12 -4.03
CA ALA A 171 -8.98 -15.30 -3.17
C ALA A 171 -9.65 -13.94 -2.85
N LEU A 172 -10.27 -13.32 -3.84
CA LEU A 172 -11.02 -12.07 -3.65
C LEU A 172 -12.25 -12.28 -2.76
N GLU A 173 -12.98 -13.35 -2.94
CA GLU A 173 -14.14 -13.69 -2.10
C GLU A 173 -13.73 -13.87 -0.64
N ARG A 174 -12.66 -14.62 -0.39
CA ARG A 174 -12.11 -14.82 0.96
C ARG A 174 -11.71 -13.49 1.62
N ILE A 175 -11.06 -12.58 0.89
CA ILE A 175 -10.70 -11.25 1.40
C ILE A 175 -11.96 -10.46 1.77
N GLY A 176 -13.01 -10.50 0.94
CA GLY A 176 -14.26 -9.82 1.16
C GLY A 176 -15.00 -10.23 2.45
N GLN A 177 -14.75 -11.43 2.94
CA GLN A 177 -15.37 -11.94 4.19
C GLN A 177 -14.92 -11.20 5.44
N TYR A 178 -13.68 -10.71 5.49
CA TYR A 178 -13.12 -10.04 6.68
C TYR A 178 -12.80 -8.55 6.48
N LEU A 179 -12.76 -8.07 5.24
CA LEU A 179 -12.39 -6.69 4.94
C LEU A 179 -13.42 -5.71 5.51
N GLY A 180 -12.96 -4.74 6.29
CA GLY A 180 -13.80 -3.72 6.93
C GLY A 180 -14.66 -4.22 8.09
N ALA A 181 -14.42 -5.45 8.57
CA ALA A 181 -15.11 -5.94 9.76
C ALA A 181 -14.78 -5.07 10.99
N PRO A 182 -15.76 -4.67 11.80
CA PRO A 182 -15.55 -3.82 12.97
C PRO A 182 -15.02 -4.65 14.16
N VAL A 183 -13.79 -5.13 14.04
CA VAL A 183 -13.15 -5.96 15.07
C VAL A 183 -12.40 -5.09 16.09
N ARG A 184 -12.45 -5.52 17.37
CA ARG A 184 -11.73 -4.90 18.48
C ARG A 184 -10.99 -5.98 19.25
N PHE A 185 -9.80 -5.64 19.75
CA PHE A 185 -8.94 -6.55 20.49
C PHE A 185 -8.55 -5.93 21.82
N ALA A 186 -8.46 -6.74 22.88
CA ALA A 186 -8.02 -6.27 24.18
C ALA A 186 -6.51 -5.98 24.23
N SER A 187 -5.73 -6.68 23.37
CA SER A 187 -4.28 -6.50 23.30
C SER A 187 -3.75 -6.68 21.87
N VAL A 188 -2.47 -6.33 21.69
CA VAL A 188 -1.75 -6.58 20.43
C VAL A 188 -1.61 -8.08 20.15
N GLU A 189 -1.42 -8.88 21.21
CA GLU A 189 -1.29 -10.33 21.13
C GLU A 189 -2.57 -10.98 20.62
N GLU A 190 -3.74 -10.51 21.13
CA GLU A 190 -5.04 -10.96 20.63
C GLU A 190 -5.24 -10.58 19.15
N GLY A 191 -4.89 -9.36 18.77
CA GLY A 191 -4.94 -8.92 17.36
C GLY A 191 -4.00 -9.73 16.48
N ALA A 192 -2.79 -10.03 16.95
CA ALA A 192 -1.82 -10.85 16.22
C ALA A 192 -2.33 -12.29 16.03
N ALA A 193 -2.98 -12.87 17.05
CA ALA A 193 -3.60 -14.19 16.95
C ALA A 193 -4.75 -14.20 15.94
N ALA A 194 -5.56 -13.17 15.91
CA ALA A 194 -6.63 -13.01 14.92
C ALA A 194 -6.07 -12.86 13.48
N LEU A 195 -5.02 -12.06 13.30
CA LEU A 195 -4.33 -11.92 12.00
C LEU A 195 -3.74 -13.23 11.50
N TRP A 196 -3.26 -14.09 12.40
CA TRP A 196 -2.72 -15.41 12.02
C TRP A 196 -3.77 -16.28 11.32
N THR A 197 -5.04 -16.20 11.71
CA THR A 197 -6.11 -17.03 11.12
C THR A 197 -6.30 -16.77 9.63
N THR A 198 -6.02 -15.55 9.16
CA THR A 198 -6.16 -15.15 7.76
C THR A 198 -4.83 -15.11 6.99
N SER A 199 -3.71 -15.18 7.71
CA SER A 199 -2.37 -14.97 7.14
C SER A 199 -1.41 -16.14 7.42
N SER A 200 -1.91 -17.30 7.82
CA SER A 200 -1.09 -18.49 8.10
C SER A 200 -0.28 -18.97 6.89
N SER A 201 -0.69 -18.61 5.68
CA SER A 201 0.01 -18.89 4.42
C SER A 201 1.25 -18.02 4.18
N PHE A 202 1.54 -17.01 5.02
CA PHE A 202 2.71 -16.13 4.88
C PHE A 202 4.05 -16.84 5.18
N GLY A 203 3.99 -18.13 5.46
CA GLY A 203 5.15 -18.96 5.74
C GLY A 203 5.44 -19.07 7.25
N PRO A 204 6.48 -19.83 7.62
CA PRO A 204 6.80 -20.08 9.01
C PRO A 204 7.33 -18.84 9.70
N HIS A 205 6.76 -18.51 10.87
CA HIS A 205 7.21 -17.44 11.76
C HIS A 205 7.29 -18.00 13.19
N THR A 206 8.27 -17.53 13.94
CA THR A 206 8.22 -17.70 15.40
C THR A 206 7.13 -16.79 15.98
N PRO A 207 6.61 -17.07 17.19
CA PRO A 207 5.64 -16.18 17.84
C PRO A 207 6.11 -14.71 17.93
N ASP A 208 7.38 -14.50 18.25
CA ASP A 208 7.94 -13.14 18.36
C ASP A 208 8.02 -12.43 16.99
N GLN A 209 8.43 -13.14 15.94
CA GLN A 209 8.44 -12.60 14.58
C GLN A 209 7.03 -12.23 14.11
N TRP A 210 6.05 -13.10 14.40
CA TRP A 210 4.67 -12.83 14.05
C TRP A 210 4.09 -11.63 14.81
N LEU A 211 4.40 -11.53 16.11
CA LEU A 211 4.00 -10.39 16.92
C LEU A 211 4.63 -9.08 16.42
N GLU A 212 5.92 -9.09 16.06
CA GLU A 212 6.61 -7.93 15.48
C GLU A 212 5.96 -7.49 14.16
N LEU A 213 5.65 -8.45 13.26
CA LEU A 213 5.00 -8.20 11.97
C LEU A 213 3.56 -7.69 12.13
N SER A 214 2.85 -8.17 13.17
CA SER A 214 1.43 -7.84 13.39
C SER A 214 1.23 -6.51 14.13
N ARG A 215 2.15 -6.12 15.01
CA ARG A 215 2.04 -4.91 15.83
C ARG A 215 1.73 -3.64 15.04
N PRO A 216 2.41 -3.32 13.93
CA PRO A 216 2.11 -2.15 13.12
C PRO A 216 0.71 -2.19 12.49
N MET A 217 0.15 -3.37 12.28
CA MET A 217 -1.19 -3.57 11.69
C MET A 217 -2.32 -3.18 12.63
N LEU A 218 -2.01 -2.87 13.86
CA LEU A 218 -2.94 -2.54 14.93
C LEU A 218 -2.67 -1.13 15.43
N ARG A 219 -3.74 -0.39 15.74
CA ARG A 219 -3.66 0.91 16.40
C ARG A 219 -4.61 0.96 17.58
N ARG A 220 -4.29 1.78 18.58
CA ARG A 220 -5.18 2.10 19.69
C ARG A 220 -5.74 3.50 19.46
N PRO A 221 -7.03 3.67 19.20
CA PRO A 221 -7.66 4.99 19.13
C PRO A 221 -7.49 5.74 20.47
N ALA A 222 -7.37 7.05 20.41
CA ALA A 222 -7.10 7.88 21.60
C ALA A 222 -8.23 7.82 22.65
N ASP A 223 -9.44 7.55 22.20
CA ASP A 223 -10.69 7.49 22.99
C ASP A 223 -11.12 6.05 23.34
N SER A 224 -10.23 5.06 23.14
CA SER A 224 -10.54 3.64 23.33
C SER A 224 -9.44 2.88 24.04
N ASP A 225 -9.83 1.96 24.92
CA ASP A 225 -8.92 0.98 25.53
C ASP A 225 -8.67 -0.25 24.65
N SER A 226 -9.39 -0.37 23.54
CA SER A 226 -9.26 -1.49 22.61
C SER A 226 -8.34 -1.15 21.43
N TRP A 227 -7.70 -2.18 20.91
CA TRP A 227 -6.97 -2.13 19.66
C TRP A 227 -7.90 -2.41 18.48
N VAL A 228 -7.62 -1.79 17.34
CA VAL A 228 -8.37 -1.97 16.08
C VAL A 228 -7.38 -2.13 14.93
N MET A 229 -7.85 -2.60 13.78
CA MET A 229 -7.03 -2.66 12.57
C MET A 229 -6.58 -1.25 12.16
N HIS A 230 -5.35 -1.15 11.67
CA HIS A 230 -4.72 0.14 11.31
C HIS A 230 -4.93 0.46 9.83
N TYR A 231 -6.17 0.32 9.38
CA TYR A 231 -6.63 0.74 8.05
C TYR A 231 -8.06 1.28 8.12
N ASP A 232 -8.47 2.03 7.10
CA ASP A 232 -9.83 2.55 6.98
C ASP A 232 -10.82 1.42 6.63
N PRO A 233 -11.82 1.13 7.49
CA PRO A 233 -12.84 0.12 7.16
C PRO A 233 -13.62 0.41 5.87
N ALA A 234 -13.67 1.68 5.43
CA ALA A 234 -14.33 2.10 4.21
C ALA A 234 -13.73 1.50 2.92
N LEU A 235 -12.50 0.95 3.00
CA LEU A 235 -11.88 0.14 1.93
C LEU A 235 -12.77 -1.00 1.43
N ALA A 236 -13.65 -1.52 2.30
CA ALA A 236 -14.58 -2.58 1.94
C ALA A 236 -15.63 -2.17 0.91
N GLY A 237 -15.94 -0.89 0.78
CA GLY A 237 -16.98 -0.38 -0.14
C GLY A 237 -16.65 -0.70 -1.61
N PRO A 238 -15.61 -0.10 -2.18
CA PRO A 238 -15.18 -0.37 -3.56
C PRO A 238 -14.87 -1.85 -3.82
N PHE A 239 -14.25 -2.52 -2.84
CA PHE A 239 -13.95 -3.94 -2.97
C PHE A 239 -15.20 -4.81 -3.16
N ARG A 240 -16.27 -4.55 -2.40
CA ARG A 240 -17.57 -5.25 -2.55
C ARG A 240 -18.27 -4.91 -3.86
N SER A 241 -18.02 -3.74 -4.43
CA SER A 241 -18.55 -3.37 -5.75
C SER A 241 -17.89 -4.20 -6.86
N LEU A 242 -16.58 -4.34 -6.83
CA LEU A 242 -15.83 -5.21 -7.74
C LEU A 242 -16.33 -6.67 -7.68
N GLN A 243 -16.61 -7.19 -6.48
CA GLN A 243 -17.15 -8.54 -6.32
C GLN A 243 -18.53 -8.70 -6.96
N ARG A 244 -19.40 -7.70 -6.86
CA ARG A 244 -20.74 -7.74 -7.47
C ARG A 244 -20.67 -7.68 -9.00
N GLU A 245 -19.83 -6.84 -9.55
CA GLU A 245 -19.64 -6.70 -11.00
C GLU A 245 -19.14 -8.00 -11.61
N ALA A 246 -18.09 -8.60 -11.03
CA ALA A 246 -17.56 -9.86 -11.51
C ALA A 246 -18.55 -11.04 -11.37
N ALA A 247 -19.38 -11.07 -10.33
CA ALA A 247 -20.44 -12.07 -10.20
C ALA A 247 -21.51 -11.92 -11.31
N GLN A 248 -21.91 -10.68 -11.64
CA GLN A 248 -22.86 -10.40 -12.73
C GLN A 248 -22.31 -10.78 -14.12
N GLU A 249 -21.02 -10.54 -14.37
CA GLU A 249 -20.37 -10.94 -15.64
C GLU A 249 -20.27 -12.47 -15.80
N SER A 250 -20.16 -13.21 -14.68
CA SER A 250 -20.13 -14.68 -14.73
C SER A 250 -21.49 -15.35 -14.92
N GLU A 251 -22.59 -14.63 -14.68
CA GLU A 251 -23.96 -15.09 -14.86
C GLU A 251 -24.56 -14.72 -16.24
N ALA A 252 -23.88 -13.86 -17.01
CA ALA A 252 -24.31 -13.36 -18.31
C ALA A 252 -23.67 -14.15 -19.47
#